data_304e62de99e42a1ec884c6e204e2c246
#
_entry.id   304e62de99e42a1ec884c6e204e2c246
#
_cell.length_a   1.000
_cell.length_b   1.000
_cell.length_c   1.000
_cell.angle_alpha   90.00
_cell.angle_beta   90.00
_cell.angle_gamma   90.00
#
_symmetry.space_group_name_H-M   'P 1'
#
loop_
_entity.id
_entity.type
_entity.pdbx_description
1 polymer ?
#
loop_
_entity_poly.entity_id
_entity_poly.type
_entity_poly.pdbx_seq_one_letter_code
_entity_poly.pdbx_strand_id
1 'polypeptide(L)'
;EQENRIISHVNRSLERIGCTRRIEKEVIAKDWDMLTEEDFAQIQNSSYQIESFRRPEGTEKDGFQTLYFMNLNRTEEELVLAVKKLFGKRGCTDDSEKENNKKLNDIGRVFRVKGFMRNQSGDWMELNATTQKMTVNPIKEGQEILIVIGEDLKEDKIRECLEDKCTEGAENE
;
A
#
# COMPACT_ATOMS: atom_id res chain seq x y z
N GLU A 1 -12.19 24.12 10.93
CA GLU A 1 -10.86 24.09 11.61
C GLU A 1 -9.92 23.09 10.94
N GLN A 2 -10.39 21.87 10.64
CA GLN A 2 -9.60 20.82 9.99
C GLN A 2 -9.26 21.16 8.53
N GLU A 3 -10.20 21.74 7.80
CA GLU A 3 -10.02 22.21 6.41
C GLU A 3 -8.88 23.20 6.28
N ASN A 4 -8.87 24.24 7.13
CA ASN A 4 -7.80 25.25 7.12
C ASN A 4 -6.41 24.65 7.42
N ARG A 5 -6.35 23.60 8.25
CA ARG A 5 -5.10 22.88 8.51
C ARG A 5 -4.61 22.15 7.26
N ILE A 6 -5.53 21.51 6.53
CA ILE A 6 -5.21 20.81 5.26
C ILE A 6 -4.73 21.81 4.22
N ILE A 7 -5.46 22.89 4.00
CA ILE A 7 -5.08 23.95 3.05
C ILE A 7 -3.69 24.52 3.39
N SER A 8 -3.46 24.83 4.66
CA SER A 8 -2.16 25.35 5.11
C SER A 8 -1.02 24.33 4.89
N HIS A 9 -1.29 23.05 5.10
CA HIS A 9 -0.30 22.00 4.87
C HIS A 9 0.03 21.86 3.39
N VAL A 10 -1.00 21.83 2.53
CA VAL A 10 -0.82 21.73 1.07
C VAL A 10 -0.05 22.95 0.55
N ASN A 11 -0.44 24.16 0.94
CA ASN A 11 0.23 25.38 0.51
C ASN A 11 1.71 25.43 0.94
N ARG A 12 2.03 24.95 2.14
CA ARG A 12 3.42 24.82 2.61
C ARG A 12 4.20 23.80 1.78
N SER A 13 3.56 22.72 1.39
CA SER A 13 4.19 21.70 0.54
C SER A 13 4.46 22.24 -0.86
N LEU A 14 3.51 22.98 -1.45
CA LEU A 14 3.70 23.66 -2.73
C LEU A 14 4.86 24.66 -2.68
N GLU A 15 4.96 25.44 -1.60
CA GLU A 15 6.05 26.40 -1.40
C GLU A 15 7.42 25.72 -1.33
N ARG A 16 7.53 24.59 -0.63
CA ARG A 16 8.79 23.82 -0.53
C ARG A 16 9.33 23.37 -1.89
N ILE A 17 8.46 23.08 -2.84
CA ILE A 17 8.85 22.69 -4.20
C ILE A 17 8.95 23.89 -5.16
N GLY A 18 8.88 25.11 -4.64
CA GLY A 18 8.97 26.34 -5.44
C GLY A 18 7.74 26.64 -6.32
N CYS A 19 6.60 25.99 -6.02
CA CYS A 19 5.35 26.27 -6.71
C CYS A 19 4.72 27.56 -6.18
N THR A 20 4.37 28.47 -7.10
CA THR A 20 3.74 29.76 -6.76
C THR A 20 2.22 29.67 -6.55
N ARG A 21 1.61 28.56 -6.95
CA ARG A 21 0.18 28.32 -6.75
C ARG A 21 -0.17 28.26 -5.27
N ARG A 22 -1.33 28.82 -4.94
CA ARG A 22 -1.93 28.71 -3.59
C ARG A 22 -3.36 28.22 -3.72
N ILE A 23 -3.76 27.38 -2.81
CA ILE A 23 -5.15 26.92 -2.64
C ILE A 23 -5.79 27.83 -1.59
N GLU A 24 -6.89 28.49 -1.94
CA GLU A 24 -7.62 29.39 -1.03
C GLU A 24 -9.05 28.91 -0.77
N LYS A 25 -9.79 28.55 -1.83
CA LYS A 25 -11.21 28.23 -1.78
C LYS A 25 -11.62 27.02 -2.63
N GLU A 26 -10.67 26.37 -3.30
CA GLU A 26 -10.95 25.24 -4.19
C GLU A 26 -11.04 23.92 -3.42
N VAL A 27 -11.61 23.95 -2.23
CA VAL A 27 -11.77 22.75 -1.39
C VAL A 27 -13.24 22.46 -1.20
N ILE A 28 -13.63 21.24 -1.55
CA ILE A 28 -14.98 20.74 -1.30
C ILE A 28 -14.89 19.81 -0.07
N ALA A 29 -15.36 20.32 1.07
CA ALA A 29 -15.35 19.61 2.35
C ALA A 29 -16.76 19.15 2.69
N LYS A 30 -17.27 18.15 1.97
CA LYS A 30 -18.59 17.55 2.13
C LYS A 30 -18.48 16.04 2.19
N ASP A 31 -19.43 15.40 2.84
CA ASP A 31 -19.60 13.96 2.72
C ASP A 31 -20.03 13.59 1.29
N TRP A 32 -19.64 12.41 0.82
CA TRP A 32 -19.91 11.97 -0.56
C TRP A 32 -21.38 12.04 -0.94
N ASP A 33 -22.28 11.70 0.00
CA ASP A 33 -23.74 11.71 -0.22
C ASP A 33 -24.32 13.13 -0.28
N MET A 34 -23.52 14.15 0.06
CA MET A 34 -23.91 15.56 0.06
C MET A 34 -23.35 16.34 -1.13
N LEU A 35 -22.64 15.68 -2.04
CA LEU A 35 -22.10 16.30 -3.24
C LEU A 35 -23.24 16.62 -4.22
N THR A 36 -23.21 17.83 -4.77
CA THR A 36 -24.16 18.34 -5.76
C THR A 36 -23.59 18.27 -7.17
N GLU A 37 -24.44 18.49 -8.17
CA GLU A 37 -23.98 18.58 -9.57
C GLU A 37 -22.99 19.73 -9.78
N GLU A 38 -23.15 20.84 -9.04
CA GLU A 38 -22.20 21.94 -9.08
C GLU A 38 -20.84 21.55 -8.51
N ASP A 39 -20.81 20.76 -7.44
CA ASP A 39 -19.55 20.24 -6.87
C ASP A 39 -18.81 19.34 -7.89
N PHE A 40 -19.55 18.47 -8.59
CA PHE A 40 -18.98 17.64 -9.65
C PHE A 40 -18.50 18.49 -10.83
N ALA A 41 -19.25 19.51 -11.24
CA ALA A 41 -18.84 20.43 -12.28
C ALA A 41 -17.56 21.18 -11.89
N GLN A 42 -17.43 21.60 -10.62
CA GLN A 42 -16.20 22.22 -10.10
C GLN A 42 -15.02 21.25 -10.16
N ILE A 43 -15.20 19.99 -9.77
CA ILE A 43 -14.15 18.95 -9.84
C ILE A 43 -13.72 18.73 -11.30
N GLN A 44 -14.66 18.59 -12.23
CA GLN A 44 -14.38 18.38 -13.65
C GLN A 44 -13.67 19.58 -14.30
N ASN A 45 -14.00 20.80 -13.87
CA ASN A 45 -13.40 22.03 -14.40
C ASN A 45 -12.11 22.43 -13.69
N SER A 46 -11.72 21.75 -12.60
CA SER A 46 -10.44 21.92 -11.93
C SER A 46 -9.32 21.35 -12.80
N SER A 47 -8.98 22.07 -13.88
CA SER A 47 -7.97 21.59 -14.82
C SER A 47 -6.55 21.78 -14.27
N TYR A 48 -5.71 20.81 -14.58
CA TYR A 48 -4.29 20.86 -14.33
C TYR A 48 -3.61 21.81 -15.33
N GLN A 49 -2.90 22.82 -14.81
CA GLN A 49 -2.11 23.72 -15.66
C GLN A 49 -0.68 23.18 -15.78
N ILE A 50 -0.38 22.63 -16.95
CA ILE A 50 0.92 21.98 -17.24
C ILE A 50 2.10 22.94 -17.06
N GLU A 51 1.93 24.23 -17.36
CA GLU A 51 2.98 25.24 -17.27
C GLU A 51 3.54 25.46 -15.85
N SER A 52 2.77 25.12 -14.82
CA SER A 52 3.19 25.25 -13.42
C SER A 52 3.71 23.96 -12.79
N PHE A 53 3.75 22.85 -13.55
CA PHE A 53 4.22 21.59 -13.04
C PHE A 53 5.74 21.54 -13.01
N ARG A 54 6.29 21.53 -11.82
CA ARG A 54 7.65 21.07 -11.56
C ARG A 54 7.55 19.75 -10.85
N ARG A 55 8.01 18.67 -11.48
CA ARG A 55 8.24 17.41 -10.78
C ARG A 55 9.27 17.73 -9.69
N PRO A 56 8.97 17.47 -8.41
CA PRO A 56 9.99 17.58 -7.38
C PRO A 56 11.16 16.72 -7.83
N GLU A 57 12.36 17.27 -7.86
CA GLU A 57 13.57 16.48 -7.97
C GLU A 57 13.68 15.69 -6.67
N GLY A 58 12.88 14.61 -6.57
CA GLY A 58 13.06 13.60 -5.56
C GLY A 58 14.38 12.96 -5.84
N THR A 59 15.25 12.93 -4.86
CA THR A 59 16.38 12.04 -4.90
C THR A 59 15.81 10.64 -5.14
N GLU A 60 16.37 9.87 -6.07
CA GLU A 60 15.95 8.50 -6.38
C GLU A 60 15.86 7.60 -5.13
N LYS A 61 16.40 8.08 -3.99
CA LYS A 61 16.40 7.41 -2.69
C LYS A 61 15.12 7.60 -1.86
N ASP A 62 14.28 8.58 -2.16
CA ASP A 62 13.08 8.90 -1.35
C ASP A 62 11.79 8.44 -2.01
N GLY A 63 11.88 7.65 -3.07
CA GLY A 63 10.71 7.16 -3.80
C GLY A 63 10.21 5.82 -3.25
N PHE A 64 8.88 5.67 -3.21
CA PHE A 64 8.26 4.38 -3.01
C PHE A 64 8.67 3.41 -4.12
N GLN A 65 9.08 2.22 -3.73
CA GLN A 65 9.36 1.12 -4.63
C GLN A 65 8.11 0.28 -4.80
N THR A 66 7.93 -0.25 -6.01
CA THR A 66 6.87 -1.21 -6.31
C THR A 66 7.52 -2.45 -6.90
N LEU A 67 7.32 -3.58 -6.25
CA LEU A 67 7.79 -4.88 -6.70
C LEU A 67 6.62 -5.75 -7.14
N TYR A 68 6.84 -6.56 -8.17
CA TYR A 68 5.84 -7.43 -8.78
C TYR A 68 6.29 -8.89 -8.68
N PHE A 69 5.43 -9.73 -8.13
CA PHE A 69 5.67 -11.17 -7.99
C PHE A 69 4.57 -11.93 -8.73
N MET A 70 4.97 -12.81 -9.62
CA MET A 70 4.07 -13.66 -10.41
C MET A 70 4.44 -15.13 -10.20
N ASN A 71 3.48 -16.02 -10.48
CA ASN A 71 3.69 -17.48 -10.43
C ASN A 71 4.18 -17.99 -9.07
N LEU A 72 3.61 -17.47 -8.00
CA LEU A 72 4.02 -17.85 -6.64
C LEU A 72 3.62 -19.28 -6.25
N ASN A 73 2.71 -19.93 -7.02
CA ASN A 73 2.24 -21.31 -6.80
C ASN A 73 1.85 -21.60 -5.34
N ARG A 74 1.06 -20.69 -4.76
CA ARG A 74 0.63 -20.73 -3.36
C ARG A 74 -0.87 -20.83 -3.24
N THR A 75 -1.35 -21.51 -2.20
CA THR A 75 -2.75 -21.42 -1.81
C THR A 75 -3.07 -20.03 -1.25
N GLU A 76 -4.37 -19.72 -1.19
CA GLU A 76 -4.86 -18.47 -0.60
C GLU A 76 -4.35 -18.31 0.85
N GLU A 77 -4.49 -19.37 1.66
CA GLU A 77 -4.10 -19.37 3.06
C GLU A 77 -2.59 -19.15 3.25
N GLU A 78 -1.77 -19.84 2.47
CA GLU A 78 -0.31 -19.68 2.49
C GLU A 78 0.09 -18.26 2.11
N LEU A 79 -0.55 -17.70 1.08
CA LEU A 79 -0.25 -16.33 0.62
C LEU A 79 -0.67 -15.29 1.64
N VAL A 80 -1.85 -15.46 2.26
CA VAL A 80 -2.32 -14.59 3.35
C VAL A 80 -1.35 -14.61 4.53
N LEU A 81 -0.85 -15.78 4.92
CA LEU A 81 0.14 -15.94 6.00
C LEU A 81 1.47 -15.27 5.63
N ALA A 82 1.98 -15.50 4.42
CA ALA A 82 3.21 -14.89 3.94
C ALA A 82 3.10 -13.35 3.92
N VAL A 83 1.98 -12.82 3.42
CA VAL A 83 1.73 -11.36 3.40
C VAL A 83 1.64 -10.78 4.81
N LYS A 84 1.01 -11.47 5.77
CA LYS A 84 1.01 -11.03 7.18
C LYS A 84 2.43 -10.91 7.74
N LYS A 85 3.33 -11.83 7.38
CA LYS A 85 4.74 -11.78 7.80
C LYS A 85 5.47 -10.56 7.24
N LEU A 86 5.18 -10.13 5.99
CA LEU A 86 5.80 -8.95 5.38
C LEU A 86 5.54 -7.66 6.15
N PHE A 87 4.43 -7.54 6.87
CA PHE A 87 4.14 -6.35 7.67
C PHE A 87 4.82 -6.35 9.04
N GLY A 88 5.40 -7.48 9.46
CA GLY A 88 6.07 -7.64 10.75
C GLY A 88 5.18 -7.32 11.95
N LYS A 89 5.34 -8.01 13.04
CA LYS A 89 4.69 -7.62 14.30
C LYS A 89 5.36 -6.36 14.88
N ARG A 90 5.00 -5.16 14.43
CA ARG A 90 5.20 -3.95 15.22
C ARG A 90 4.08 -3.86 16.26
N GLY A 91 4.17 -4.62 17.35
CA GLY A 91 3.21 -4.46 18.43
C GLY A 91 2.91 -5.65 19.32
N CYS A 92 3.59 -6.79 19.22
CA CYS A 92 3.49 -7.86 20.20
C CYS A 92 4.84 -8.07 20.87
N THR A 93 4.92 -7.70 22.14
CA THR A 93 6.04 -7.94 23.05
C THR A 93 5.94 -9.37 23.59
N ASP A 94 6.38 -10.36 22.82
CA ASP A 94 6.70 -11.68 23.33
C ASP A 94 8.15 -12.00 23.01
N ASP A 95 8.93 -12.21 24.08
CA ASP A 95 10.38 -12.36 24.05
C ASP A 95 10.90 -13.66 23.41
N SER A 96 10.03 -14.53 22.93
CA SER A 96 10.39 -15.86 22.38
C SER A 96 10.68 -15.90 20.88
N GLU A 97 10.50 -14.78 20.14
CA GLU A 97 10.66 -14.76 18.67
C GLU A 97 11.86 -13.90 18.17
N LYS A 98 12.90 -13.74 18.98
CA LYS A 98 14.03 -12.85 18.65
C LYS A 98 14.85 -13.26 17.41
N GLU A 99 14.87 -14.54 17.03
CA GLU A 99 15.63 -15.00 15.86
C GLU A 99 14.87 -14.78 14.53
N ASN A 100 13.54 -14.96 14.51
CA ASN A 100 12.74 -14.72 13.32
C ASN A 100 12.59 -13.23 13.00
N ASN A 101 12.60 -12.36 14.01
CA ASN A 101 12.55 -10.90 13.84
C ASN A 101 13.80 -10.31 13.17
N LYS A 102 14.96 -10.95 13.25
CA LYS A 102 16.19 -10.47 12.62
C LYS A 102 16.17 -10.63 11.10
N LYS A 103 15.53 -11.70 10.57
CA LYS A 103 15.32 -11.90 9.13
C LYS A 103 14.29 -10.92 8.54
N LEU A 104 13.23 -10.59 9.30
CA LEU A 104 12.18 -9.67 8.85
C LEU A 104 12.62 -8.20 8.85
N ASN A 105 13.58 -7.83 9.68
CA ASN A 105 14.08 -6.44 9.74
C ASN A 105 14.89 -6.04 8.49
N ASP A 106 15.20 -6.99 7.59
CA ASP A 106 16.01 -6.75 6.40
C ASP A 106 15.22 -6.70 5.09
N ILE A 107 13.89 -6.79 5.12
CA ILE A 107 13.06 -6.76 3.88
C ILE A 107 12.72 -5.35 3.39
N GLY A 108 13.04 -4.32 4.18
CA GLY A 108 12.58 -2.96 3.95
C GLY A 108 11.24 -2.67 4.64
N ARG A 109 10.64 -1.54 4.32
CA ARG A 109 9.39 -1.09 4.93
C ARG A 109 8.22 -1.26 3.97
N VAL A 110 7.42 -2.30 4.16
CA VAL A 110 6.22 -2.55 3.37
C VAL A 110 5.07 -1.67 3.85
N PHE A 111 4.41 -0.95 2.94
CA PHE A 111 3.23 -0.12 3.22
C PHE A 111 1.94 -0.78 2.78
N ARG A 112 1.98 -1.42 1.62
CA ARG A 112 0.82 -2.05 1.02
C ARG A 112 1.21 -3.28 0.21
N VAL A 113 0.38 -4.29 0.30
CA VAL A 113 0.40 -5.44 -0.60
C VAL A 113 -0.96 -5.56 -1.25
N LYS A 114 -1.00 -5.64 -2.57
CA LYS A 114 -2.19 -5.92 -3.35
C LYS A 114 -1.92 -7.10 -4.26
N GLY A 115 -2.87 -8.01 -4.39
CA GLY A 115 -2.68 -9.15 -5.27
C GLY A 115 -3.97 -9.78 -5.71
N PHE A 116 -3.85 -10.62 -6.72
CA PHE A 116 -4.92 -11.46 -7.23
C PHE A 116 -4.43 -12.89 -7.29
N MET A 117 -5.26 -13.81 -6.82
CA MET A 117 -4.93 -15.23 -6.69
C MET A 117 -6.16 -16.07 -6.91
N ARG A 118 -5.98 -17.36 -7.07
CA ARG A 118 -7.09 -18.32 -7.07
C ARG A 118 -7.20 -18.98 -5.72
N ASN A 119 -8.44 -19.16 -5.26
CA ASN A 119 -8.73 -19.99 -4.10
C ASN A 119 -8.67 -21.48 -4.48
N GLN A 120 -8.90 -22.38 -3.50
CA GLN A 120 -8.91 -23.83 -3.73
C GLN A 120 -10.00 -24.28 -4.71
N SER A 121 -11.10 -23.54 -4.83
CA SER A 121 -12.18 -23.80 -5.78
C SER A 121 -11.87 -23.28 -7.20
N GLY A 122 -10.77 -22.57 -7.39
CA GLY A 122 -10.37 -21.94 -8.66
C GLY A 122 -10.96 -20.56 -8.92
N ASP A 123 -11.72 -20.01 -7.96
CA ASP A 123 -12.31 -18.68 -8.07
C ASP A 123 -11.25 -17.60 -7.86
N TRP A 124 -11.43 -16.46 -8.53
CA TRP A 124 -10.54 -15.33 -8.37
C TRP A 124 -10.81 -14.55 -7.08
N MET A 125 -9.76 -14.26 -6.36
CA MET A 125 -9.75 -13.48 -5.13
C MET A 125 -8.82 -12.29 -5.25
N GLU A 126 -9.23 -11.13 -4.71
CA GLU A 126 -8.40 -9.95 -4.53
C GLU A 126 -7.95 -9.85 -3.08
N LEU A 127 -6.62 -9.86 -2.86
CA LEU A 127 -6.01 -9.55 -1.58
C LEU A 127 -5.60 -8.07 -1.57
N ASN A 128 -5.93 -7.36 -0.51
CA ASN A 128 -5.48 -6.00 -0.27
C ASN A 128 -5.10 -5.85 1.21
N ALA A 129 -3.84 -5.56 1.46
CA ALA A 129 -3.28 -5.52 2.81
C ALA A 129 -2.47 -4.24 3.04
N THR A 130 -2.64 -3.69 4.23
CA THR A 130 -1.86 -2.60 4.80
C THR A 130 -1.43 -2.98 6.22
N THR A 131 -0.66 -2.15 6.89
CA THR A 131 -0.29 -2.34 8.30
C THR A 131 -1.49 -2.37 9.25
N GLN A 132 -2.65 -1.85 8.83
CA GLN A 132 -3.84 -1.72 9.69
C GLN A 132 -4.94 -2.73 9.34
N LYS A 133 -5.04 -3.13 8.08
CA LYS A 133 -6.15 -3.94 7.60
C LYS A 133 -5.72 -4.86 6.46
N MET A 134 -6.25 -6.08 6.48
CA MET A 134 -6.16 -7.01 5.38
C MET A 134 -7.56 -7.48 5.00
N THR A 135 -7.83 -7.52 3.70
CA THR A 135 -9.08 -8.04 3.14
C THR A 135 -8.78 -9.00 1.99
N VAL A 136 -9.57 -10.04 1.88
CA VAL A 136 -9.62 -10.94 0.74
C VAL A 136 -11.07 -11.00 0.27
N ASN A 137 -11.32 -10.66 -0.99
CA ASN A 137 -12.66 -10.57 -1.54
C ASN A 137 -12.73 -11.32 -2.88
N PRO A 138 -13.84 -12.01 -3.19
CA PRO A 138 -14.05 -12.61 -4.49
C PRO A 138 -14.18 -11.54 -5.59
N ILE A 139 -13.61 -11.82 -6.75
CA ILE A 139 -13.72 -11.00 -7.97
C ILE A 139 -14.07 -11.88 -9.17
N LYS A 140 -14.54 -11.26 -10.24
CA LYS A 140 -14.97 -12.02 -11.44
C LYS A 140 -13.79 -12.53 -12.25
N GLU A 141 -12.78 -11.72 -12.42
CA GLU A 141 -11.61 -11.99 -13.25
C GLU A 141 -10.36 -11.38 -12.61
N GLY A 142 -9.20 -11.98 -12.84
CA GLY A 142 -7.93 -11.51 -12.31
C GLY A 142 -6.75 -12.11 -13.08
N GLN A 143 -5.56 -11.70 -12.66
CA GLN A 143 -4.29 -12.25 -13.11
C GLN A 143 -3.45 -12.55 -11.88
N GLU A 144 -2.82 -13.72 -11.82
CA GLU A 144 -1.96 -14.07 -10.69
C GLU A 144 -0.77 -13.12 -10.59
N ILE A 145 -0.88 -12.18 -9.68
CA ILE A 145 0.15 -11.18 -9.41
C ILE A 145 0.03 -10.70 -7.97
N LEU A 146 1.17 -10.51 -7.33
CA LEU A 146 1.27 -9.84 -6.04
C LEU A 146 2.14 -8.59 -6.20
N ILE A 147 1.64 -7.46 -5.76
CA ILE A 147 2.27 -6.15 -5.85
C ILE A 147 2.62 -5.71 -4.44
N VAL A 148 3.90 -5.49 -4.18
CA VAL A 148 4.41 -5.01 -2.89
C VAL A 148 4.91 -3.58 -3.03
N ILE A 149 4.40 -2.67 -2.22
CA ILE A 149 4.73 -1.24 -2.24
C ILE A 149 5.35 -0.85 -0.91
N GLY A 150 6.49 -0.17 -0.96
CA GLY A 150 7.20 0.23 0.25
C GLY A 150 8.46 1.05 -0.01
N GLU A 151 9.29 1.16 1.01
CA GLU A 151 10.62 1.82 0.98
C GLU A 151 11.73 0.81 1.26
N ASP A 152 12.87 1.00 0.63
CA ASP A 152 14.08 0.17 0.82
C ASP A 152 13.82 -1.34 0.67
N LEU A 153 12.86 -1.70 -0.20
CA LEU A 153 12.43 -3.09 -0.39
C LEU A 153 13.59 -3.96 -0.92
N LYS A 154 13.79 -5.12 -0.30
CA LYS A 154 14.75 -6.14 -0.72
C LYS A 154 13.99 -7.26 -1.44
N GLU A 155 13.98 -7.21 -2.77
CA GLU A 155 13.21 -8.13 -3.61
C GLU A 155 13.50 -9.59 -3.28
N ASP A 156 14.80 -9.97 -3.19
CA ASP A 156 15.20 -11.36 -2.92
C ASP A 156 14.64 -11.86 -1.57
N LYS A 157 14.68 -11.00 -0.54
CA LYS A 157 14.18 -11.33 0.80
C LYS A 157 12.66 -11.42 0.85
N ILE A 158 11.98 -10.55 0.14
CA ILE A 158 10.53 -10.58 0.02
C ILE A 158 10.12 -11.85 -0.74
N ARG A 159 10.81 -12.19 -1.82
CA ARG A 159 10.59 -13.42 -2.59
C ARG A 159 10.78 -14.66 -1.71
N GLU A 160 11.90 -14.74 -0.99
CA GLU A 160 12.15 -15.83 -0.02
C GLU A 160 10.98 -15.97 0.97
N CYS A 161 10.50 -14.86 1.56
CA CYS A 161 9.38 -14.87 2.50
C CYS A 161 8.05 -15.32 1.84
N LEU A 162 7.82 -14.95 0.59
CA LEU A 162 6.63 -15.35 -0.16
C LEU A 162 6.68 -16.82 -0.62
N GLU A 163 7.88 -17.36 -0.89
CA GLU A 163 8.10 -18.72 -1.38
C GLU A 163 8.39 -19.75 -0.26
N ASP A 164 8.76 -19.29 0.95
CA ASP A 164 8.98 -20.18 2.10
C ASP A 164 7.67 -20.92 2.49
N LYS A 165 7.70 -22.24 2.41
CA LYS A 165 6.62 -23.08 2.92
C LYS A 165 6.62 -22.98 4.45
N CYS A 166 5.67 -22.24 5.00
CA CYS A 166 5.42 -22.28 6.43
C CYS A 166 4.93 -23.68 6.78
N THR A 167 5.83 -24.54 7.18
CA THR A 167 5.45 -25.72 7.96
C THR A 167 4.96 -25.20 9.30
N GLU A 168 3.65 -25.15 9.50
CA GLU A 168 3.09 -25.11 10.85
C GLU A 168 3.69 -26.30 11.57
N GLY A 169 4.39 -26.03 12.70
CA GLY A 169 4.86 -27.09 13.55
C GLY A 169 3.67 -27.97 13.93
N ALA A 170 3.67 -29.19 13.46
CA ALA A 170 2.82 -30.23 14.02
C ALA A 170 3.20 -30.33 15.50
N GLU A 171 2.37 -29.77 16.36
CA GLU A 171 2.38 -30.17 17.77
C GLU A 171 1.96 -31.64 17.80
N ASN A 172 2.96 -32.47 17.98
CA ASN A 172 2.75 -33.87 18.31
C ASN A 172 2.12 -33.97 19.69
N GLU A 173 1.09 -34.79 19.79
CA GLU A 173 0.44 -35.28 20.99
C GLU A 173 1.44 -35.73 22.07
#